data_1fe637df215016a928642629a0021ca5
#
_entry.id   1fe637df215016a928642629a0021ca5
#
_cell.length_a   1.000
_cell.length_b   1.000
_cell.length_c   1.000
_cell.angle_alpha   90.00
_cell.angle_beta   90.00
_cell.angle_gamma   90.00
#
_symmetry.space_group_name_H-M   'P 1'
#
loop_
_entity.id
_entity.type
_entity.pdbx_description
1 polymer ?
#
loop_
_entity_poly.entity_id
_entity_poly.type
_entity_poly.pdbx_seq_one_letter_code
_entity_poly.pdbx_strand_id
1 'polypeptide(L)'
;MWADSDTHNPLSRHDLHQYIENTTGDIYRDGQLRLIIEDNDATQRLLNTTQLSPSILGCIDLFDFDARNRKAAIGMYIAPDARGKGVGKQAVQLLEDYAFGFLHLRMLYAIISVHNTPCSHIYEQMGYTPSSVLRDWTLEGDAILWQKSKSVE
;
A
#
# COMPACT_ATOMS: atom_id res chain seq x y z
N MET A 1 13.71 9.17 4.33
CA MET A 1 13.44 7.88 5.02
C MET A 1 12.56 8.06 6.26
N TRP A 2 12.78 9.10 7.07
CA TRP A 2 12.00 9.32 8.30
C TRP A 2 10.66 10.03 8.07
N ALA A 3 10.52 10.79 6.99
CA ALA A 3 9.31 11.54 6.65
C ALA A 3 8.11 10.66 6.24
N ASP A 4 8.37 9.42 5.83
CA ASP A 4 7.36 8.48 5.36
C ASP A 4 7.00 7.42 6.43
N SER A 5 7.49 7.60 7.67
CA SER A 5 7.25 6.65 8.77
C SER A 5 6.18 7.19 9.72
N ASP A 6 5.16 6.39 9.97
CA ASP A 6 4.15 6.63 11.01
C ASP A 6 4.72 6.44 12.43
N THR A 7 5.98 6.02 12.54
CA THR A 7 6.65 5.81 13.81
C THR A 7 7.50 7.03 14.20
N HIS A 8 7.36 7.48 15.44
CA HIS A 8 8.14 8.60 15.98
C HIS A 8 9.57 8.23 16.36
N ASN A 9 9.88 6.94 16.45
CA ASN A 9 11.19 6.44 16.82
C ASN A 9 11.84 5.68 15.67
N PRO A 10 13.16 5.84 15.47
CA PRO A 10 13.91 5.00 14.54
C PRO A 10 13.80 3.54 14.97
N LEU A 11 13.41 2.67 14.04
CA LEU A 11 13.41 1.24 14.28
C LEU A 11 14.85 0.71 14.22
N SER A 12 15.27 0.00 15.26
CA SER A 12 16.53 -0.74 15.23
C SER A 12 16.41 -1.96 14.31
N ARG A 13 17.57 -2.54 13.90
CA ARG A 13 17.54 -3.82 13.18
C ARG A 13 16.87 -4.92 14.00
N HIS A 14 17.02 -4.88 15.31
CA HIS A 14 16.37 -5.82 16.22
C HIS A 14 14.86 -5.69 16.18
N ASP A 15 14.33 -4.47 16.25
CA ASP A 15 12.89 -4.21 16.18
C ASP A 15 12.31 -4.67 14.83
N LEU A 16 13.04 -4.45 13.73
CA LEU A 16 12.64 -4.93 12.40
C LEU A 16 12.61 -6.46 12.33
N HIS A 17 13.61 -7.14 12.91
CA HIS A 17 13.62 -8.61 13.00
C HIS A 17 12.44 -9.12 13.82
N GLN A 18 12.18 -8.53 14.99
CA GLN A 18 11.05 -8.89 15.82
C GLN A 18 9.70 -8.67 15.11
N TYR A 19 9.58 -7.56 14.37
CA TYR A 19 8.38 -7.30 13.56
C TYR A 19 8.17 -8.41 12.53
N ILE A 20 9.21 -8.79 11.78
CA ILE A 20 9.14 -9.86 10.78
C ILE A 20 8.81 -11.21 11.43
N GLU A 21 9.47 -11.56 12.53
CA GLU A 21 9.25 -12.83 13.24
C GLU A 21 7.84 -12.93 13.84
N ASN A 22 7.26 -11.82 14.28
CA ASN A 22 5.92 -11.77 14.86
C ASN A 22 4.80 -11.68 13.81
N THR A 23 5.14 -11.36 12.56
CA THR A 23 4.16 -11.30 11.47
C THR A 23 3.77 -12.73 11.05
N THR A 24 2.48 -13.04 11.10
CA THR A 24 1.99 -14.37 10.74
C THR A 24 1.63 -14.50 9.27
N GLY A 25 1.48 -13.36 8.56
CA GLY A 25 0.96 -13.29 7.20
C GLY A 25 -0.55 -13.48 7.10
N ASP A 26 -1.23 -13.62 8.24
CA ASP A 26 -2.69 -13.70 8.32
C ASP A 26 -3.27 -12.33 8.69
N ILE A 27 -3.92 -11.68 7.73
CA ILE A 27 -4.50 -10.35 7.92
C ILE A 27 -5.57 -10.30 9.02
N TYR A 28 -6.27 -11.40 9.27
CA TYR A 28 -7.28 -11.49 10.34
C TYR A 28 -6.66 -11.49 11.73
N ARG A 29 -5.45 -12.00 11.84
CA ARG A 29 -4.69 -12.03 13.08
C ARG A 29 -3.86 -10.78 13.28
N ASP A 30 -3.16 -10.34 12.24
CA ASP A 30 -2.20 -9.25 12.31
C ASP A 30 -2.88 -7.87 12.14
N GLY A 31 -4.10 -7.82 11.58
CA GLY A 31 -4.81 -6.58 11.26
C GLY A 31 -4.20 -5.81 10.09
N GLN A 32 -3.16 -6.34 9.49
CA GLN A 32 -2.42 -5.74 8.37
C GLN A 32 -1.76 -6.80 7.51
N LEU A 33 -1.46 -6.41 6.26
CA LEU A 33 -0.71 -7.22 5.32
C LEU A 33 0.20 -6.32 4.48
N ARG A 34 1.50 -6.60 4.46
CA ARG A 34 2.47 -5.92 3.60
C ARG A 34 2.86 -6.82 2.45
N LEU A 35 2.72 -6.30 1.22
CA LEU A 35 3.10 -6.99 -0.01
C LEU A 35 4.25 -6.24 -0.67
N ILE A 36 5.25 -6.97 -1.11
CA ILE A 36 6.39 -6.42 -1.85
C ILE A 36 6.04 -6.38 -3.34
N ILE A 37 6.31 -5.24 -3.96
CA ILE A 37 6.12 -5.05 -5.40
C ILE A 37 7.44 -5.41 -6.08
N GLU A 38 7.42 -6.41 -6.93
CA GLU A 38 8.58 -6.90 -7.67
C GLU A 38 8.37 -6.75 -9.17
N ASP A 39 9.47 -6.51 -9.91
CA ASP A 39 9.46 -6.55 -11.37
C ASP A 39 9.64 -7.99 -11.84
N ASN A 40 8.57 -8.59 -12.33
CA ASN A 40 8.59 -9.98 -12.85
C ASN A 40 9.56 -10.15 -14.03
N ASP A 41 9.70 -9.16 -14.89
CA ASP A 41 10.60 -9.23 -16.03
C ASP A 41 12.07 -9.24 -15.59
N ALA A 42 12.41 -8.47 -14.56
CA ALA A 42 13.73 -8.49 -13.96
C ALA A 42 13.99 -9.83 -13.25
N THR A 43 13.01 -10.37 -12.55
CA THR A 43 13.09 -11.68 -11.89
C THR A 43 13.32 -12.80 -12.89
N GLN A 44 12.64 -12.80 -14.04
CA GLN A 44 12.86 -13.79 -15.09
C GLN A 44 14.23 -13.65 -15.76
N ARG A 45 14.73 -12.42 -15.95
CA ARG A 45 16.09 -12.19 -16.47
C ARG A 45 17.17 -12.67 -15.48
N LEU A 46 16.91 -12.54 -14.17
CA LEU A 46 17.80 -12.97 -13.10
C LEU A 46 17.82 -14.48 -12.90
N LEU A 47 16.73 -15.19 -13.15
CA LEU A 47 16.68 -16.65 -13.13
C LEU A 47 17.58 -17.28 -14.19
N ASN A 48 17.92 -16.52 -15.24
CA ASN A 48 18.85 -16.91 -16.30
C ASN A 48 20.31 -16.46 -16.05
N THR A 49 20.58 -15.76 -14.95
CA THR A 49 21.92 -15.32 -14.54
C THR A 49 22.13 -15.63 -13.07
N THR A 50 23.32 -16.05 -12.70
CA THR A 50 23.71 -16.52 -11.36
C THR A 50 23.72 -15.43 -10.26
N GLN A 51 23.12 -14.28 -10.45
CA GLN A 51 23.01 -13.21 -9.46
C GLN A 51 21.56 -12.91 -9.06
N LEU A 52 21.21 -13.38 -7.88
CA LEU A 52 19.91 -13.27 -7.25
C LEU A 52 19.75 -11.92 -6.51
N SER A 53 19.15 -10.93 -7.14
CA SER A 53 18.50 -9.83 -6.41
C SER A 53 17.21 -9.49 -7.17
N PRO A 54 16.02 -9.81 -6.62
CA PRO A 54 14.78 -9.35 -7.21
C PRO A 54 14.80 -7.82 -7.26
N SER A 55 14.34 -7.25 -8.37
CA SER A 55 14.20 -5.80 -8.50
C SER A 55 12.96 -5.38 -7.71
N ILE A 56 13.16 -5.00 -6.46
CA ILE A 56 12.08 -4.51 -5.59
C ILE A 56 11.74 -3.10 -6.02
N LEU A 57 10.48 -2.89 -6.42
CA LEU A 57 9.95 -1.61 -6.89
C LEU A 57 9.27 -0.80 -5.78
N GLY A 58 8.89 -1.45 -4.68
CA GLY A 58 8.21 -0.83 -3.57
C GLY A 58 7.44 -1.81 -2.70
N CYS A 59 6.49 -1.30 -1.96
CA CYS A 59 5.54 -2.11 -1.19
C CYS A 59 4.14 -1.48 -1.24
N ILE A 60 3.13 -2.32 -1.02
CA ILE A 60 1.74 -1.91 -0.88
C ILE A 60 1.13 -2.68 0.28
N ASP A 61 0.39 -1.98 1.13
CA ASP A 61 -0.12 -2.50 2.38
C ASP A 61 -1.64 -2.44 2.43
N LEU A 62 -2.25 -3.44 3.07
CA LEU A 62 -3.55 -3.31 3.70
C LEU A 62 -3.34 -3.16 5.19
N PHE A 63 -3.94 -2.16 5.83
CA PHE A 63 -3.88 -1.94 7.27
C PHE A 63 -5.23 -1.42 7.78
N ASP A 64 -5.37 -1.20 9.09
CA ASP A 64 -6.66 -0.89 9.70
C ASP A 64 -7.77 -1.86 9.23
N PHE A 65 -7.43 -3.15 9.15
CA PHE A 65 -8.33 -4.17 8.65
C PHE A 65 -9.49 -4.38 9.62
N ASP A 66 -10.69 -4.09 9.13
CA ASP A 66 -11.94 -4.27 9.86
C ASP A 66 -12.74 -5.43 9.23
N ALA A 67 -12.59 -6.61 9.80
CA ALA A 67 -13.25 -7.82 9.33
C ALA A 67 -14.78 -7.73 9.43
N ARG A 68 -15.31 -7.04 10.46
CA ARG A 68 -16.76 -6.89 10.66
C ARG A 68 -17.37 -6.00 9.62
N ASN A 69 -16.77 -4.85 9.34
CA ASN A 69 -17.25 -3.90 8.33
C ASN A 69 -16.69 -4.20 6.93
N ARG A 70 -15.81 -5.19 6.81
CA ARG A 70 -15.17 -5.63 5.56
C ARG A 70 -14.52 -4.47 4.80
N LYS A 71 -13.67 -3.73 5.49
CA LYS A 71 -12.91 -2.60 4.94
C LYS A 71 -11.47 -2.62 5.39
N ALA A 72 -10.61 -1.97 4.62
CA ALA A 72 -9.21 -1.75 4.98
C ALA A 72 -8.68 -0.46 4.36
N ALA A 73 -7.64 0.09 4.97
CA ALA A 73 -6.85 1.17 4.42
C ALA A 73 -5.76 0.63 3.49
N ILE A 74 -5.37 1.43 2.50
CA ILE A 74 -4.24 1.15 1.61
C ILE A 74 -3.12 2.13 1.93
N GLY A 75 -1.91 1.59 2.12
CA GLY A 75 -0.65 2.32 2.11
C GLY A 75 0.21 1.86 0.94
N MET A 76 0.96 2.76 0.32
CA MET A 76 1.80 2.42 -0.82
C MET A 76 3.09 3.24 -0.81
N TYR A 77 4.19 2.58 -1.08
CA TYR A 77 5.47 3.22 -1.34
C TYR A 77 6.06 2.66 -2.63
N ILE A 78 6.40 3.54 -3.55
CA ILE A 78 7.10 3.21 -4.80
C ILE A 78 8.49 3.80 -4.74
N ALA A 79 9.51 2.97 -4.98
CA ALA A 79 10.90 3.41 -5.03
C ALA A 79 11.07 4.53 -6.07
N PRO A 80 11.89 5.56 -5.80
CA PRO A 80 12.02 6.72 -6.68
C PRO A 80 12.28 6.36 -8.15
N ASP A 81 13.15 5.39 -8.40
CA ASP A 81 13.52 4.94 -9.75
C ASP A 81 12.40 4.19 -10.49
N ALA A 82 11.40 3.71 -9.75
CA ALA A 82 10.24 3.01 -10.29
C ALA A 82 9.02 3.92 -10.50
N ARG A 83 9.09 5.18 -10.07
CA ARG A 83 7.98 6.15 -10.21
C ARG A 83 7.78 6.59 -11.66
N GLY A 84 6.57 7.03 -12.00
CA GLY A 84 6.23 7.52 -13.33
C GLY A 84 6.15 6.46 -14.43
N LYS A 85 6.15 5.18 -14.08
CA LYS A 85 6.14 4.02 -15.00
C LYS A 85 4.86 3.17 -14.90
N GLY A 86 3.85 3.66 -14.19
CA GLY A 86 2.58 2.93 -13.99
C GLY A 86 2.61 1.84 -12.92
N VAL A 87 3.71 1.68 -12.18
CA VAL A 87 3.88 0.64 -11.16
C VAL A 87 2.83 0.78 -10.05
N GLY A 88 2.60 2.00 -9.54
CA GLY A 88 1.61 2.24 -8.50
C GLY A 88 0.20 1.86 -8.91
N LYS A 89 -0.21 2.20 -10.14
CA LYS A 89 -1.52 1.83 -10.67
C LYS A 89 -1.69 0.33 -10.79
N GLN A 90 -0.68 -0.39 -11.29
CA GLN A 90 -0.71 -1.85 -11.38
C GLN A 90 -0.76 -2.49 -9.99
N ALA A 91 0.01 -1.97 -9.02
CA ALA A 91 0.00 -2.46 -7.66
C ALA A 91 -1.38 -2.30 -7.00
N VAL A 92 -2.03 -1.15 -7.16
CA VAL A 92 -3.39 -0.92 -6.65
C VAL A 92 -4.38 -1.88 -7.31
N GLN A 93 -4.29 -2.11 -8.64
CA GLN A 93 -5.17 -3.06 -9.34
C GLN A 93 -5.04 -4.47 -8.77
N LEU A 94 -3.82 -4.97 -8.61
CA LEU A 94 -3.58 -6.30 -8.06
C LEU A 94 -4.08 -6.41 -6.61
N LEU A 95 -3.88 -5.37 -5.82
CA LEU A 95 -4.39 -5.32 -4.45
C LEU A 95 -5.91 -5.33 -4.40
N GLU A 96 -6.60 -4.60 -5.30
CA GLU A 96 -8.05 -4.59 -5.41
C GLU A 96 -8.60 -5.97 -5.78
N ASP A 97 -7.97 -6.65 -6.74
CA ASP A 97 -8.35 -8.00 -7.15
C ASP A 97 -8.28 -8.97 -5.96
N TYR A 98 -7.23 -8.85 -5.16
CA TYR A 98 -7.07 -9.63 -3.93
C TYR A 98 -8.08 -9.23 -2.85
N ALA A 99 -8.19 -7.93 -2.55
CA ALA A 99 -9.03 -7.43 -1.47
C ALA A 99 -10.53 -7.63 -1.74
N PHE A 100 -11.00 -7.28 -2.93
CA PHE A 100 -12.41 -7.43 -3.30
C PHE A 100 -12.76 -8.87 -3.74
N GLY A 101 -11.84 -9.55 -4.42
CA GLY A 101 -12.04 -10.91 -4.93
C GLY A 101 -11.86 -11.98 -3.86
N PHE A 102 -10.67 -12.06 -3.26
CA PHE A 102 -10.31 -13.13 -2.33
C PHE A 102 -10.72 -12.84 -0.89
N LEU A 103 -10.41 -11.65 -0.35
CA LEU A 103 -10.79 -11.27 1.01
C LEU A 103 -12.26 -10.85 1.15
N HIS A 104 -12.97 -10.69 0.03
CA HIS A 104 -14.37 -10.23 0.00
C HIS A 104 -14.60 -8.93 0.78
N LEU A 105 -13.63 -8.02 0.75
CA LEU A 105 -13.82 -6.69 1.32
C LEU A 105 -14.90 -5.95 0.55
N ARG A 106 -15.55 -5.03 1.23
CA ARG A 106 -16.62 -4.18 0.70
C ARG A 106 -16.10 -2.80 0.30
N MET A 107 -15.05 -2.32 0.99
CA MET A 107 -14.52 -0.98 0.82
C MET A 107 -13.01 -0.96 1.03
N LEU A 108 -12.33 -0.20 0.19
CA LEU A 108 -10.94 0.22 0.36
C LEU A 108 -10.89 1.75 0.47
N TYR A 109 -9.97 2.24 1.28
CA TYR A 109 -9.75 3.68 1.41
C TYR A 109 -8.27 4.01 1.55
N ALA A 110 -7.91 5.23 1.20
CA ALA A 110 -6.58 5.79 1.39
C ALA A 110 -6.68 7.22 1.92
N ILE A 111 -5.79 7.59 2.84
CA ILE A 111 -5.66 8.96 3.33
C ILE A 111 -4.39 9.54 2.72
N ILE A 112 -4.56 10.59 1.92
CA ILE A 112 -3.48 11.14 1.09
C ILE A 112 -3.36 12.62 1.38
N SER A 113 -2.14 13.09 1.72
CA SER A 113 -1.85 14.52 1.87
C SER A 113 -2.27 15.28 0.61
N VAL A 114 -2.86 16.46 0.79
CA VAL A 114 -3.23 17.36 -0.32
C VAL A 114 -2.04 17.74 -1.20
N HIS A 115 -0.82 17.61 -0.69
CA HIS A 115 0.41 17.90 -1.42
C HIS A 115 0.94 16.71 -2.23
N ASN A 116 0.45 15.48 -1.95
CA ASN A 116 0.86 14.28 -2.67
C ASN A 116 -0.01 14.05 -3.91
N THR A 117 0.07 14.96 -4.88
CA THR A 117 -0.71 14.92 -6.11
C THR A 117 -0.43 13.69 -6.98
N PRO A 118 0.80 13.16 -7.11
CA PRO A 118 1.03 11.93 -7.87
C PRO A 118 0.26 10.73 -7.29
N CYS A 119 0.20 10.61 -5.98
CA CYS A 119 -0.53 9.54 -5.32
C CYS A 119 -2.04 9.69 -5.51
N SER A 120 -2.60 10.88 -5.23
CA SER A 120 -4.04 11.12 -5.40
C SER A 120 -4.50 10.89 -6.85
N HIS A 121 -3.66 11.24 -7.83
CA HIS A 121 -3.97 10.99 -9.22
C HIS A 121 -4.09 9.50 -9.58
N ILE A 122 -3.24 8.65 -8.98
CA ILE A 122 -3.35 7.19 -9.16
C ILE A 122 -4.71 6.70 -8.65
N TYR A 123 -5.10 7.11 -7.43
CA TYR A 123 -6.37 6.67 -6.84
C TYR A 123 -7.58 7.21 -7.62
N GLU A 124 -7.53 8.45 -8.08
CA GLU A 124 -8.57 9.01 -8.95
C GLU A 124 -8.73 8.19 -10.24
N GLN A 125 -7.62 7.86 -10.91
CA GLN A 125 -7.65 7.01 -12.12
C GLN A 125 -8.16 5.59 -11.85
N MET A 126 -7.97 5.09 -10.64
CA MET A 126 -8.48 3.78 -10.21
C MET A 126 -9.95 3.82 -9.76
N GLY A 127 -10.61 4.98 -9.86
CA GLY A 127 -12.02 5.14 -9.54
C GLY A 127 -12.32 5.34 -8.06
N TYR A 128 -11.33 5.76 -7.27
CA TYR A 128 -11.56 6.25 -5.91
C TYR A 128 -12.15 7.65 -5.96
N THR A 129 -13.01 7.96 -5.02
CA THR A 129 -13.62 9.29 -4.91
C THR A 129 -13.18 9.98 -3.62
N PRO A 130 -12.90 11.30 -3.66
CA PRO A 130 -12.63 12.06 -2.45
C PRO A 130 -13.91 12.19 -1.64
N SER A 131 -13.92 11.70 -0.41
CA SER A 131 -15.11 11.64 0.43
C SER A 131 -15.06 12.56 1.64
N SER A 132 -13.88 12.95 2.10
CA SER A 132 -13.73 13.86 3.23
C SER A 132 -12.38 14.56 3.22
N VAL A 133 -12.36 15.78 3.75
CA VAL A 133 -11.13 16.54 4.03
C VAL A 133 -10.84 16.41 5.52
N LEU A 134 -9.65 15.91 5.82
CA LEU A 134 -9.12 15.79 7.19
C LEU A 134 -8.21 16.98 7.45
N ARG A 135 -8.66 17.92 8.29
CA ARG A 135 -7.94 19.16 8.58
C ARG A 135 -6.75 18.90 9.47
N ASP A 136 -5.63 19.56 9.17
CA ASP A 136 -4.37 19.49 9.94
C ASP A 136 -3.95 18.03 10.24
N TRP A 137 -4.20 17.13 9.30
CA TRP A 137 -3.98 15.70 9.48
C TRP A 137 -2.50 15.31 9.49
N THR A 138 -1.70 16.07 8.78
CA THR A 138 -0.25 15.89 8.70
C THR A 138 0.46 17.15 9.15
N LEU A 139 1.75 17.07 9.45
CA LEU A 139 2.58 18.24 9.74
C LEU A 139 2.62 19.24 8.58
N GLU A 140 2.32 18.78 7.37
CA GLU A 140 2.30 19.61 6.16
C GLU A 140 0.90 20.18 5.85
N GLY A 141 -0.12 19.78 6.61
CA GLY A 141 -1.49 20.28 6.50
C GLY A 141 -2.55 19.20 6.32
N ASP A 142 -3.53 19.50 5.48
CA ASP A 142 -4.71 18.68 5.28
C ASP A 142 -4.41 17.39 4.49
N ALA A 143 -5.26 16.38 4.69
CA ALA A 143 -5.31 15.18 3.87
C ALA A 143 -6.73 14.93 3.36
N ILE A 144 -6.83 14.11 2.32
CA ILE A 144 -8.12 13.71 1.74
C ILE A 144 -8.29 12.21 1.95
N LEU A 145 -9.46 11.83 2.42
CA LEU A 145 -9.91 10.45 2.48
C LEU A 145 -10.50 10.07 1.10
N TRP A 146 -9.85 9.16 0.42
CA TRP A 146 -10.27 8.58 -0.85
C TRP A 146 -10.89 7.21 -0.60
N GLN A 147 -12.05 6.94 -1.19
CA GLN A 147 -12.79 5.69 -0.98
C GLN A 147 -13.20 5.04 -2.30
N LYS A 148 -13.20 3.71 -2.31
CA LYS A 148 -13.79 2.89 -3.37
C LYS A 148 -14.55 1.73 -2.74
N SER A 149 -15.82 1.63 -3.05
CA SER A 149 -16.62 0.46 -2.69
C SER A 149 -16.60 -0.56 -3.81
N LYS A 150 -16.66 -1.86 -3.45
CA LYS A 150 -16.88 -2.92 -4.43
C LYS A 150 -18.17 -2.65 -5.15
N SER A 151 -18.15 -2.69 -6.47
CA SER A 151 -19.39 -2.61 -7.26
C SER A 151 -20.31 -3.75 -6.85
N VAL A 152 -21.56 -3.43 -6.59
CA VAL A 152 -22.60 -4.43 -6.38
C VAL A 152 -22.95 -4.97 -7.77
N GLU A 153 -22.61 -6.23 -8.01
CA GLU A 153 -23.12 -6.96 -9.16
C GLU A 153 -24.60 -7.26 -9.01
#